data_862f14809accb619513598cc065724ce
#
_entry.id   862f14809accb619513598cc065724ce
#
_cell.length_a   1.000
_cell.length_b   1.000
_cell.length_c   1.000
_cell.angle_alpha   90.00
_cell.angle_beta   90.00
_cell.angle_gamma   90.00
#
_symmetry.space_group_name_H-M   'P 1'
#
loop_
_entity.id
_entity.type
_entity.pdbx_description
1 polymer ?
#
loop_
_entity_poly.entity_id
_entity_poly.type
_entity_poly.pdbx_seq_one_letter_code
_entity_poly.pdbx_strand_id
1 'polypeptide(L)' 'MQLFYNSDIKQGATTFFFDKEESKHIVKVLRKKESDKIFITNGLGFLFESEITLASEKKCDVKITK' A
#
# COMPACT_ATOMS: atom_id res chain seq x y z
N MET A 1 -10.75 -0.70 8.27
CA MET A 1 -9.72 0.11 7.61
C MET A 1 -8.35 -0.47 7.90
N GLN A 2 -7.53 -0.66 6.87
CA GLN A 2 -6.17 -1.15 7.02
C GLN A 2 -5.20 0.01 6.92
N LEU A 3 -4.35 0.14 7.91
CA LEU A 3 -3.33 1.19 7.96
C LEU A 3 -1.95 0.56 7.95
N PHE A 4 -1.13 0.99 7.01
CA PHE A 4 0.24 0.51 6.88
C PHE A 4 1.21 1.66 7.13
N TYR A 5 2.32 1.37 7.75
CA TYR A 5 3.39 2.35 7.97
C TYR A 5 4.52 2.07 7.00
N ASN A 6 4.94 3.10 6.27
CA ASN A 6 6.10 3.00 5.40
C ASN A 6 6.75 4.38 5.27
N SER A 7 7.97 4.51 5.79
CA SER A 7 8.67 5.79 5.81
C SER A 7 9.20 6.20 4.44
N ASP A 8 9.21 5.28 3.48
CA ASP A 8 9.72 5.57 2.13
C ASP A 8 8.71 6.29 1.25
N ILE A 9 7.43 6.25 1.59
CA ILE A 9 6.42 6.93 0.80
C ILE A 9 6.49 8.43 1.05
N LYS A 10 6.47 9.22 -0.01
CA LYS A 10 6.66 10.66 0.07
C LYS A 10 5.43 11.41 -0.39
N GLN A 11 5.25 12.62 0.15
CA GLN A 11 4.19 13.51 -0.29
C GLN A 11 4.36 13.78 -1.79
N GLY A 12 3.24 13.71 -2.50
CA GLY A 12 3.26 13.89 -3.96
C GLY A 12 3.43 12.61 -4.74
N ALA A 13 3.65 11.48 -4.07
CA ALA A 13 3.71 10.21 -4.74
C ALA A 13 2.36 9.87 -5.35
N THR A 14 2.37 9.33 -6.57
CA THR A 14 1.15 8.91 -7.24
C THR A 14 0.99 7.40 -7.24
N THR A 15 2.10 6.68 -7.14
CA THR A 15 2.10 5.22 -7.05
C THR A 15 3.12 4.79 -6.01
N PHE A 16 2.95 3.58 -5.50
CA PHE A 16 3.87 3.02 -4.53
C PHE A 16 3.78 1.51 -4.64
N PHE A 17 4.88 0.82 -4.36
CA PHE A 17 4.86 -0.64 -4.30
C PHE A 17 5.51 -1.09 -2.99
N PHE A 18 5.00 -2.19 -2.47
CA PHE A 18 5.51 -2.78 -1.25
C PHE A 18 6.59 -3.79 -1.58
N ASP A 19 7.49 -4.02 -0.63
CA ASP A 19 8.53 -5.03 -0.82
C ASP A 19 7.90 -6.44 -0.78
N LYS A 20 8.74 -7.45 -1.00
CA LYS A 20 8.28 -8.82 -1.11
C LYS A 20 7.59 -9.31 0.17
N GLU A 21 8.17 -9.02 1.33
CA GLU A 21 7.61 -9.45 2.60
C GLU A 21 6.27 -8.81 2.87
N GLU A 22 6.19 -7.49 2.66
CA GLU A 22 4.96 -6.76 2.89
C GLU A 22 3.90 -7.14 1.88
N SER A 23 4.30 -7.34 0.63
CA SER A 23 3.38 -7.77 -0.42
C SER A 23 2.76 -9.11 -0.10
N LYS A 24 3.56 -10.05 0.35
CA LYS A 24 3.08 -11.36 0.76
C LYS A 24 2.10 -11.25 1.92
N HIS A 25 2.41 -10.40 2.89
CA HIS A 25 1.52 -10.18 4.03
C HIS A 25 0.17 -9.62 3.58
N ILE A 26 0.19 -8.62 2.72
CA ILE A 26 -1.03 -7.97 2.25
C ILE A 26 -1.90 -8.94 1.45
N VAL A 27 -1.29 -9.65 0.52
CA VAL A 27 -2.03 -10.50 -0.41
C VAL A 27 -2.43 -11.82 0.22
N LYS A 28 -1.51 -12.46 0.94
CA LYS A 28 -1.74 -13.81 1.44
C LYS A 28 -2.39 -13.83 2.82
N VAL A 29 -1.93 -13.00 3.73
CA VAL A 29 -2.42 -12.98 5.11
C VAL A 29 -3.70 -12.15 5.21
N LEU A 30 -3.67 -10.92 4.71
CA LEU A 30 -4.81 -10.01 4.75
C LEU A 30 -5.79 -10.25 3.62
N ARG A 31 -5.39 -11.03 2.62
CA ARG A 31 -6.22 -11.41 1.47
C ARG A 31 -6.77 -10.21 0.70
N LYS A 32 -5.96 -9.16 0.62
CA LYS A 32 -6.31 -8.00 -0.19
C LYS A 32 -6.10 -8.31 -1.66
N LYS A 33 -6.86 -7.64 -2.51
CA LYS A 33 -6.82 -7.88 -3.94
C LYS A 33 -6.97 -6.56 -4.68
N GLU A 34 -6.84 -6.62 -6.02
CA GLU A 34 -7.01 -5.43 -6.85
C GLU A 34 -8.33 -4.73 -6.53
N SER A 35 -8.30 -3.42 -6.53
CA SER A 35 -9.41 -2.52 -6.22
C SER A 35 -9.68 -2.36 -4.74
N ASP A 36 -9.05 -3.13 -3.88
CA ASP A 36 -9.18 -2.92 -2.43
C ASP A 36 -8.46 -1.62 -2.05
N LYS A 37 -9.01 -0.93 -1.06
CA LYS A 37 -8.43 0.32 -0.59
C LYS A 37 -7.70 0.10 0.71
N ILE A 38 -6.56 0.77 0.84
CA ILE A 38 -5.77 0.74 2.06
C ILE A 38 -5.27 2.15 2.35
N PHE A 39 -4.84 2.35 3.59
CA PHE A 39 -4.25 3.62 4.00
C PHE A 39 -2.80 3.39 4.38
N ILE A 40 -1.94 4.32 3.99
CA ILE A 40 -0.50 4.25 4.27
C ILE A 40 -0.11 5.55 4.96
N THR A 41 0.64 5.45 6.04
CA THR A 41 1.23 6.63 6.69
C THR A 41 2.75 6.55 6.62
N ASN A 42 3.39 7.70 6.44
CA ASN A 42 4.85 7.75 6.48
C ASN A 42 5.39 8.14 7.86
N GLY A 43 4.51 8.31 8.83
CA GLY A 43 4.92 8.68 10.18
C GLY A 43 5.28 10.16 10.34
N LEU A 44 5.09 10.97 9.30
CA LEU A 44 5.43 12.38 9.30
C LEU A 44 4.20 13.28 9.24
N GLY A 45 3.05 12.73 9.65
CA GLY A 45 1.80 13.49 9.65
C GLY A 45 0.98 13.36 8.39
N PHE A 46 1.40 12.51 7.46
CA PHE A 46 0.67 12.28 6.21
C PHE A 46 -0.03 10.95 6.23
N LEU A 47 -1.23 10.93 5.69
CA LEU A 47 -2.02 9.72 5.50
C LEU A 47 -2.39 9.63 4.02
N PHE A 48 -1.99 8.54 3.38
CA PHE A 48 -2.22 8.34 1.96
C PHE A 48 -3.33 7.31 1.76
N GLU A 49 -4.39 7.72 1.09
CA GLU A 49 -5.43 6.80 0.67
C GLU A 49 -5.03 6.18 -0.65
N SER A 50 -5.08 4.86 -0.73
CA SER A 50 -4.52 4.14 -1.87
C SER A 50 -5.44 3.02 -2.30
N GLU A 51 -5.34 2.67 -3.57
CA GLU A 51 -6.09 1.55 -4.15
C GLU A 51 -5.09 0.56 -4.74
N ILE A 52 -5.28 -0.72 -4.44
CA ILE A 52 -4.39 -1.76 -4.93
C ILE A 52 -4.63 -1.96 -6.42
N THR A 53 -3.57 -1.81 -7.22
CA THR A 53 -3.62 -2.01 -8.67
C THR A 53 -3.04 -3.34 -9.10
N LEU A 54 -2.15 -3.91 -8.29
CA LEU A 54 -1.58 -5.23 -8.54
C LEU A 54 -1.44 -5.96 -7.22
N ALA A 55 -2.08 -7.11 -7.09
CA ALA A 55 -2.01 -7.92 -5.89
C ALA A 55 -1.28 -9.22 -6.21
N SER A 56 0.02 -9.25 -5.94
CA SER A 56 0.86 -10.43 -6.12
C SER A 56 1.65 -10.66 -4.83
N GLU A 57 1.91 -11.93 -4.50
CA GLU A 57 2.71 -12.25 -3.33
C GLU A 57 4.14 -11.72 -3.43
N LYS A 58 4.59 -11.45 -4.64
CA LYS A 58 5.94 -10.94 -4.86
C LYS A 58 5.97 -9.44 -4.96
N LYS A 59 4.86 -8.82 -5.37
CA LYS A 59 4.81 -7.38 -5.56
C LYS A 59 3.37 -6.91 -5.43
N CYS A 60 3.15 -5.97 -4.55
CA CYS A 60 1.84 -5.35 -4.39
C CYS A 60 1.99 -3.88 -4.73
N ASP A 61 1.35 -3.46 -5.82
CA ASP A 61 1.38 -2.07 -6.28
C ASP A 61 0.10 -1.37 -5.86
N VAL A 62 0.22 -0.11 -5.51
CA VAL A 62 -0.93 0.71 -5.17
C VAL A 62 -0.86 2.03 -5.92
N LYS A 63 -2.03 2.61 -6.14
CA LYS A 63 -2.18 3.93 -6.72
C LYS A 63 -2.65 4.85 -5.59
N ILE A 64 -1.91 5.92 -5.37
CA ILE A 64 -2.27 6.91 -4.36
C ILE A 64 -3.43 7.74 -4.90
N THR A 65 -4.56 7.71 -4.21
CA THR A 65 -5.75 8.41 -4.69
C THR A 65 -5.99 9.72 -3.95
N LYS A 66 -5.26 9.92 -2.82
CA LYS A 66 -5.47 11.16 -2.07
C LYS A 66 -4.27 11.58 -1.25
#